data_835360e59a1d19255a5ec90c29aca24d
#
_entry.id   835360e59a1d19255a5ec90c29aca24d
#
_cell.length_a   1.000
_cell.length_b   1.000
_cell.length_c   1.000
_cell.angle_alpha   90.00
_cell.angle_beta   90.00
_cell.angle_gamma   90.00
#
_symmetry.space_group_name_H-M   'P 1'
#
loop_
_entity.id
_entity.type
_entity.pdbx_description
1 polymer ?
#
loop_
_entity_poly.entity_id
_entity_poly.type
_entity_poly.pdbx_seq_one_letter_code
_entity_poly.pdbx_strand_id
1 'polypeptide(L)'
;MWPEALRGSALVVYALAEPVVATGSLLDALARPHRKWIFSYNVSDLQFAGGQVEIAGALFQPRSIVFAAGEGNAELMRRAGIRGDLMQRRPLKMVLLRGTTLPVLFGHCIIRGKTQVTITTPTQGIWQVGGEIAEQLARQEHLEDGRQAALREVRGCLPGLDFSGVEIAIYSATRAEAKTAEQKRPSGVHVSRAAAGIVVGWPTKLSMAPILAEEVFALVHGELKQPGDYEEPSVPWPTPSVAPYPWEEVEWFPAR
;
A
#
# COMPACT_ATOMS: atom_id res chain seq x y z
N MET A 1 2.67 -18.34 19.46
CA MET A 1 3.67 -19.38 19.82
C MET A 1 4.72 -19.41 18.71
N TRP A 2 6.02 -19.51 19.04
CA TRP A 2 7.08 -19.63 18.04
C TRP A 2 6.97 -20.99 17.32
N PRO A 3 6.95 -21.03 15.98
CA PRO A 3 6.81 -22.28 15.24
C PRO A 3 7.94 -23.27 15.54
N GLU A 4 7.63 -24.55 15.69
CA GLU A 4 8.61 -25.57 16.01
C GLU A 4 9.68 -25.72 14.92
N ALA A 5 9.27 -25.61 13.65
CA ALA A 5 10.18 -25.62 12.49
C ALA A 5 11.25 -24.51 12.52
N LEU A 6 11.08 -23.50 13.36
CA LEU A 6 12.01 -22.38 13.50
C LEU A 6 12.81 -22.41 14.81
N ARG A 7 12.75 -23.51 15.58
CA ARG A 7 13.58 -23.69 16.78
C ARG A 7 15.05 -23.63 16.41
N GLY A 8 15.80 -22.82 17.15
CA GLY A 8 17.24 -22.62 16.90
C GLY A 8 17.57 -21.58 15.82
N SER A 9 16.59 -21.04 15.10
CA SER A 9 16.82 -20.01 14.10
C SER A 9 17.09 -18.60 14.66
N ALA A 10 16.79 -18.36 15.94
CA ALA A 10 17.00 -17.07 16.57
C ALA A 10 17.65 -17.21 17.95
N LEU A 11 18.49 -16.24 18.32
CA LEU A 11 19.10 -16.14 19.65
C LEU A 11 18.09 -15.73 20.71
N VAL A 12 17.20 -14.80 20.37
CA VAL A 12 16.17 -14.27 21.26
C VAL A 12 14.89 -14.04 20.44
N VAL A 13 13.75 -14.41 21.01
CA VAL A 13 12.43 -14.22 20.41
C VAL A 13 11.56 -13.41 21.38
N TYR A 14 10.97 -12.33 20.88
CA TYR A 14 10.00 -11.52 21.60
C TYR A 14 8.62 -11.70 20.98
N ALA A 15 7.61 -11.86 21.83
CA ALA A 15 6.21 -11.78 21.39
C ALA A 15 5.78 -10.31 21.36
N LEU A 16 5.22 -9.88 20.23
CA LEU A 16 4.68 -8.54 20.06
C LEU A 16 3.16 -8.61 20.02
N ALA A 17 2.49 -7.67 20.67
CA ALA A 17 1.03 -7.52 20.64
C ALA A 17 0.61 -6.67 19.43
N GLU A 18 1.14 -7.02 18.24
CA GLU A 18 0.85 -6.30 16.99
C GLU A 18 -0.13 -7.12 16.15
N PRO A 19 -1.33 -6.59 15.83
CA PRO A 19 -2.25 -7.27 14.94
C PRO A 19 -1.77 -7.20 13.49
N VAL A 20 -1.97 -8.27 12.74
CA VAL A 20 -1.84 -8.29 11.29
C VAL A 20 -3.23 -8.29 10.67
N VAL A 21 -3.48 -7.34 9.78
CA VAL A 21 -4.79 -7.12 9.17
C VAL A 21 -4.84 -7.74 7.79
N ALA A 22 -5.89 -8.50 7.50
CA ALA A 22 -6.21 -8.96 6.16
C ALA A 22 -6.74 -7.77 5.33
N THR A 23 -5.89 -7.19 4.49
CA THR A 23 -6.17 -5.92 3.81
C THR A 23 -7.40 -5.97 2.92
N GLY A 24 -7.61 -7.07 2.18
CA GLY A 24 -8.78 -7.21 1.31
C GLY A 24 -10.09 -7.20 2.08
N SER A 25 -10.19 -7.96 3.19
CA SER A 25 -11.38 -7.96 4.03
C SER A 25 -11.61 -6.63 4.76
N LEU A 26 -10.54 -5.94 5.14
CA LEU A 26 -10.64 -4.58 5.71
C LEU A 26 -11.22 -3.61 4.68
N LEU A 27 -10.71 -3.60 3.46
CA LEU A 27 -11.20 -2.73 2.39
C LEU A 27 -12.66 -3.02 2.06
N ASP A 28 -13.06 -4.30 1.98
CA ASP A 28 -14.46 -4.68 1.75
C ASP A 28 -15.36 -4.22 2.91
N ALA A 29 -14.92 -4.39 4.14
CA ALA A 29 -15.67 -3.95 5.31
C ALA A 29 -15.87 -2.42 5.34
N LEU A 30 -14.83 -1.65 4.99
CA LEU A 30 -14.90 -0.19 4.91
C LEU A 30 -15.75 0.29 3.73
N ALA A 31 -15.67 -0.38 2.58
CA ALA A 31 -16.42 0.00 1.39
C ALA A 31 -17.92 -0.37 1.47
N ARG A 32 -18.26 -1.46 2.15
CA ARG A 32 -19.60 -2.05 2.16
C ARG A 32 -20.72 -1.04 2.49
N PRO A 33 -20.65 -0.22 3.56
CA PRO A 33 -21.69 0.76 3.88
C PRO A 33 -21.79 1.90 2.86
N HIS A 34 -20.76 2.09 2.04
CA HIS A 34 -20.63 3.21 1.09
C HIS A 34 -20.65 2.79 -0.37
N ARG A 35 -20.90 1.50 -0.68
CA ARG A 35 -20.80 0.96 -2.05
C ARG A 35 -21.54 1.76 -3.10
N LYS A 36 -22.71 2.30 -2.77
CA LYS A 36 -23.50 3.12 -3.69
C LYS A 36 -22.83 4.44 -4.10
N TRP A 37 -21.77 4.83 -3.39
CA TRP A 37 -21.00 6.05 -3.63
C TRP A 37 -19.59 5.79 -4.19
N ILE A 38 -19.25 4.53 -4.40
CA ILE A 38 -17.93 4.13 -4.88
C ILE A 38 -18.05 3.67 -6.32
N PHE A 39 -17.42 4.41 -7.22
CA PHE A 39 -17.50 4.20 -8.65
C PHE A 39 -16.11 4.01 -9.26
N SER A 40 -16.04 3.25 -10.34
CA SER A 40 -14.85 3.08 -11.16
C SER A 40 -14.99 3.87 -12.45
N TYR A 41 -13.96 4.62 -12.80
CA TYR A 41 -13.88 5.34 -14.07
C TYR A 41 -12.42 5.36 -14.57
N ASN A 42 -12.25 5.65 -15.86
CA ASN A 42 -10.92 5.80 -16.40
C ASN A 42 -10.40 7.21 -16.09
N VAL A 43 -9.21 7.31 -15.50
CA VAL A 43 -8.58 8.60 -15.17
C VAL A 43 -8.36 9.49 -16.40
N SER A 44 -8.26 8.92 -17.62
CA SER A 44 -8.19 9.69 -18.86
C SER A 44 -9.42 10.57 -19.10
N ASP A 45 -10.57 10.16 -18.57
CA ASP A 45 -11.87 10.82 -18.77
C ASP A 45 -12.14 11.90 -17.72
N LEU A 46 -11.16 12.15 -16.84
CA LEU A 46 -11.25 13.15 -15.76
C LEU A 46 -10.66 14.47 -16.21
N GLN A 47 -11.45 15.54 -16.08
CA GLN A 47 -11.03 16.92 -16.38
C GLN A 47 -11.44 17.86 -15.24
N PHE A 48 -10.62 18.89 -15.03
CA PHE A 48 -10.87 19.95 -14.03
C PHE A 48 -10.93 21.30 -14.75
N ALA A 49 -12.00 22.03 -14.57
CA ALA A 49 -12.17 23.36 -15.15
C ALA A 49 -13.04 24.25 -14.27
N GLY A 50 -12.56 25.43 -13.90
CA GLY A 50 -13.39 26.46 -13.23
C GLY A 50 -14.04 26.02 -11.91
N GLY A 51 -13.41 25.14 -11.14
CA GLY A 51 -13.98 24.57 -9.91
C GLY A 51 -14.97 23.43 -10.13
N GLN A 52 -15.16 23.02 -11.38
CA GLN A 52 -15.96 21.86 -11.77
C GLN A 52 -15.07 20.68 -12.08
N VAL A 53 -15.64 19.49 -11.99
CA VAL A 53 -15.02 18.23 -12.37
C VAL A 53 -15.90 17.54 -13.39
N GLU A 54 -15.36 17.26 -14.55
CA GLU A 54 -16.00 16.43 -15.56
C GLU A 54 -15.38 15.05 -15.54
N ILE A 55 -16.21 14.00 -15.50
CA ILE A 55 -15.80 12.61 -15.53
C ILE A 55 -16.65 11.87 -16.56
N ALA A 56 -16.04 11.41 -17.65
CA ALA A 56 -16.73 10.68 -18.71
C ALA A 56 -18.02 11.36 -19.20
N GLY A 57 -17.98 12.70 -19.35
CA GLY A 57 -19.11 13.52 -19.80
C GLY A 57 -20.10 13.92 -18.70
N ALA A 58 -19.98 13.39 -17.47
CA ALA A 58 -20.78 13.83 -16.34
C ALA A 58 -20.09 15.01 -15.62
N LEU A 59 -20.85 16.10 -15.41
CA LEU A 59 -20.34 17.33 -14.79
C LEU A 59 -20.73 17.39 -13.31
N PHE A 60 -19.74 17.67 -12.46
CA PHE A 60 -19.91 17.81 -11.01
C PHE A 60 -19.44 19.18 -10.53
N GLN A 61 -20.10 19.68 -9.50
CA GLN A 61 -19.70 20.87 -8.74
C GLN A 61 -19.41 20.48 -7.29
N PRO A 62 -18.26 19.86 -7.00
CA PRO A 62 -17.94 19.43 -5.66
C PRO A 62 -17.64 20.63 -4.75
N ARG A 63 -18.06 20.58 -3.50
CA ARG A 63 -17.69 21.55 -2.48
C ARG A 63 -16.23 21.43 -2.07
N SER A 64 -15.73 20.21 -2.10
CA SER A 64 -14.32 19.88 -1.82
C SER A 64 -13.93 18.62 -2.56
N ILE A 65 -12.68 18.55 -2.98
CA ILE A 65 -12.09 17.40 -3.66
C ILE A 65 -10.94 16.89 -2.79
N VAL A 66 -10.90 15.58 -2.55
CA VAL A 66 -9.83 14.96 -1.78
C VAL A 66 -9.09 13.96 -2.65
N PHE A 67 -7.81 14.20 -2.86
CA PHE A 67 -6.92 13.25 -3.51
C PHE A 67 -6.26 12.34 -2.47
N ALA A 68 -6.74 11.11 -2.36
CA ALA A 68 -6.23 10.07 -1.46
C ALA A 68 -5.86 8.78 -2.24
N ALA A 69 -5.44 8.94 -3.49
CA ALA A 69 -5.18 7.85 -4.44
C ALA A 69 -3.73 7.30 -4.36
N GLY A 70 -3.00 7.58 -3.28
CA GLY A 70 -1.62 7.10 -3.13
C GLY A 70 -0.71 7.58 -4.26
N GLU A 71 -0.20 6.68 -5.09
CA GLU A 71 0.64 7.03 -6.25
C GLU A 71 -0.14 7.81 -7.32
N GLY A 72 -1.43 7.54 -7.47
CA GLY A 72 -2.32 8.23 -8.39
C GLY A 72 -2.48 9.72 -8.10
N ASN A 73 -2.18 10.18 -6.89
CA ASN A 73 -2.25 11.60 -6.54
C ASN A 73 -1.41 12.48 -7.48
N ALA A 74 -0.28 11.99 -7.98
CA ALA A 74 0.56 12.75 -8.90
C ALA A 74 -0.16 13.08 -10.21
N GLU A 75 -0.85 12.11 -10.79
CA GLU A 75 -1.62 12.30 -12.01
C GLU A 75 -2.85 13.18 -11.76
N LEU A 76 -3.55 12.97 -10.65
CA LEU A 76 -4.69 13.80 -10.27
C LEU A 76 -4.28 15.27 -10.08
N MET A 77 -3.19 15.53 -9.38
CA MET A 77 -2.65 16.89 -9.22
C MET A 77 -2.28 17.52 -10.56
N ARG A 78 -1.59 16.77 -11.43
CA ARG A 78 -1.23 17.24 -12.76
C ARG A 78 -2.46 17.63 -13.59
N ARG A 79 -3.52 16.80 -13.58
CA ARG A 79 -4.79 17.08 -14.28
C ARG A 79 -5.51 18.29 -13.70
N ALA A 80 -5.45 18.47 -12.39
CA ALA A 80 -6.03 19.63 -11.72
C ALA A 80 -5.19 20.92 -11.88
N GLY A 81 -4.10 20.88 -12.64
CA GLY A 81 -3.22 22.03 -12.85
C GLY A 81 -2.43 22.46 -11.61
N ILE A 82 -2.36 21.59 -10.60
CA ILE A 82 -1.61 21.86 -9.37
C ILE A 82 -0.11 21.74 -9.66
N ARG A 83 0.58 22.85 -9.48
CA ARG A 83 2.03 22.92 -9.62
C ARG A 83 2.71 22.58 -8.30
N GLY A 84 3.80 21.85 -8.38
CA GLY A 84 4.60 21.48 -7.22
C GLY A 84 4.82 19.99 -7.14
N ASP A 85 5.92 19.64 -6.51
CA ASP A 85 6.36 18.26 -6.30
C ASP A 85 6.10 17.90 -4.82
N LEU A 86 4.85 17.55 -4.53
CA LEU A 86 4.37 17.26 -3.17
C LEU A 86 4.58 15.78 -2.78
N MET A 87 4.93 14.92 -3.75
CA MET A 87 5.01 13.48 -3.55
C MET A 87 6.41 12.96 -3.90
N GLN A 88 6.86 11.99 -3.11
CA GLN A 88 8.02 11.15 -3.44
C GLN A 88 7.58 9.71 -3.66
N ARG A 89 8.32 9.01 -4.52
CA ARG A 89 8.18 7.58 -4.78
C ARG A 89 9.39 6.85 -4.24
N ARG A 90 9.14 5.82 -3.45
CA ARG A 90 10.20 4.90 -3.03
C ARG A 90 9.88 3.51 -3.57
N PRO A 91 10.60 3.05 -4.59
CA PRO A 91 10.38 1.74 -5.19
C PRO A 91 10.74 0.62 -4.21
N LEU A 92 9.99 -0.47 -4.27
CA LEU A 92 10.21 -1.70 -3.53
C LEU A 92 10.12 -2.88 -4.48
N LYS A 93 10.89 -3.94 -4.20
CA LYS A 93 10.66 -5.27 -4.76
C LYS A 93 10.33 -6.21 -3.60
N MET A 94 9.05 -6.52 -3.47
CA MET A 94 8.54 -7.42 -2.44
C MET A 94 8.73 -8.87 -2.88
N VAL A 95 9.12 -9.71 -1.93
CA VAL A 95 9.36 -11.13 -2.17
C VAL A 95 8.16 -11.94 -1.69
N LEU A 96 7.80 -12.94 -2.47
CA LEU A 96 6.82 -13.94 -2.10
C LEU A 96 7.50 -15.32 -2.10
N LEU A 97 7.21 -16.12 -1.09
CA LEU A 97 7.60 -17.52 -1.03
C LEU A 97 6.33 -18.37 -0.93
N ARG A 98 6.31 -19.48 -1.66
CA ARG A 98 5.21 -20.45 -1.63
C ARG A 98 5.76 -21.86 -1.40
N GLY A 99 5.21 -22.56 -0.41
CA GLY A 99 5.61 -23.93 -0.13
C GLY A 99 4.86 -24.53 1.06
N THR A 100 4.72 -25.85 1.04
CA THR A 100 4.02 -26.59 2.10
C THR A 100 4.83 -26.72 3.40
N THR A 101 6.14 -26.52 3.32
CA THR A 101 7.06 -26.53 4.48
C THR A 101 7.10 -25.21 5.23
N LEU A 102 6.53 -24.14 4.65
CA LEU A 102 6.52 -22.81 5.27
C LEU A 102 5.52 -22.76 6.42
N PRO A 103 5.97 -22.56 7.67
CA PRO A 103 5.07 -22.44 8.81
C PRO A 103 4.33 -21.11 8.79
N VAL A 104 3.21 -21.00 9.50
CA VAL A 104 2.57 -19.72 9.76
C VAL A 104 3.49 -18.86 10.61
N LEU A 105 3.89 -17.71 10.07
CA LEU A 105 4.82 -16.79 10.71
C LEU A 105 4.42 -15.33 10.45
N PHE A 106 4.33 -14.56 11.53
CA PHE A 106 4.20 -13.11 11.51
C PHE A 106 5.33 -12.55 12.37
N GLY A 107 6.32 -11.91 11.76
CA GLY A 107 7.47 -11.52 12.54
C GLY A 107 8.48 -10.64 11.80
N HIS A 108 9.38 -10.09 12.58
CA HIS A 108 10.50 -9.29 12.13
C HIS A 108 11.81 -9.96 12.55
N CYS A 109 12.67 -10.21 11.58
CA CYS A 109 14.04 -10.63 11.85
C CYS A 109 14.91 -9.38 11.97
N ILE A 110 15.41 -9.12 13.19
CA ILE A 110 16.21 -7.95 13.50
C ILE A 110 17.68 -8.39 13.59
N ILE A 111 18.52 -7.80 12.74
CA ILE A 111 19.97 -8.04 12.75
C ILE A 111 20.67 -6.69 12.93
N ARG A 112 21.53 -6.59 13.94
CA ARG A 112 22.28 -5.37 14.27
C ARG A 112 21.38 -4.14 14.39
N GLY A 113 20.22 -4.29 15.03
CA GLY A 113 19.25 -3.21 15.28
C GLY A 113 18.42 -2.77 14.07
N LYS A 114 18.52 -3.47 12.93
CA LYS A 114 17.72 -3.20 11.73
C LYS A 114 16.77 -4.36 11.43
N THR A 115 15.57 -4.04 10.98
CA THR A 115 14.60 -5.02 10.48
C THR A 115 15.05 -5.50 9.11
N GLN A 116 15.85 -6.55 9.07
CA GLN A 116 16.37 -7.12 7.83
C GLN A 116 15.26 -7.73 6.99
N VAL A 117 14.43 -8.56 7.62
CA VAL A 117 13.33 -9.28 6.98
C VAL A 117 12.07 -9.13 7.84
N THR A 118 10.96 -8.83 7.20
CA THR A 118 9.61 -8.89 7.79
C THR A 118 8.84 -9.97 7.05
N ILE A 119 8.27 -10.92 7.77
CA ILE A 119 7.48 -12.02 7.20
C ILE A 119 6.05 -11.91 7.68
N THR A 120 5.12 -12.03 6.76
CA THR A 120 3.69 -12.22 7.04
C THR A 120 3.19 -13.41 6.25
N THR A 121 2.30 -14.20 6.86
CA THR A 121 1.61 -15.33 6.23
C THR A 121 0.17 -14.92 5.91
N PRO A 122 -0.09 -14.32 4.74
CA PRO A 122 -1.42 -13.86 4.37
C PRO A 122 -2.41 -15.01 4.16
N THR A 123 -1.91 -16.14 3.71
CA THR A 123 -2.62 -17.42 3.59
C THR A 123 -1.65 -18.56 3.81
N GLN A 124 -2.17 -19.73 4.21
CA GLN A 124 -1.32 -20.90 4.50
C GLN A 124 -0.41 -21.25 3.31
N GLY A 125 0.86 -21.49 3.60
CA GLY A 125 1.88 -21.84 2.61
C GLY A 125 2.38 -20.68 1.77
N ILE A 126 1.94 -19.44 2.02
CA ILE A 126 2.46 -18.24 1.35
C ILE A 126 3.06 -17.30 2.38
N TRP A 127 4.29 -16.88 2.16
CA TRP A 127 4.94 -15.80 2.87
C TRP A 127 5.09 -14.57 1.98
N GLN A 128 4.69 -13.43 2.50
CA GLN A 128 5.06 -12.14 1.95
C GLN A 128 6.21 -11.58 2.77
N VAL A 129 7.31 -11.29 2.08
CA VAL A 129 8.57 -10.90 2.71
C VAL A 129 8.94 -9.48 2.31
N GLY A 130 9.14 -8.65 3.30
CA GLY A 130 9.55 -7.25 3.18
C GLY A 130 10.68 -6.92 4.16
N GLY A 131 10.76 -5.66 4.57
CA GLY A 131 11.84 -5.14 5.40
C GLY A 131 12.90 -4.43 4.56
N GLU A 132 14.12 -4.34 5.08
CA GLU A 132 15.27 -3.73 4.39
C GLU A 132 15.55 -4.41 3.04
N ILE A 133 15.34 -5.73 2.97
CA ILE A 133 15.53 -6.52 1.75
C ILE A 133 14.71 -5.96 0.56
N ALA A 134 13.48 -5.50 0.77
CA ALA A 134 12.63 -4.99 -0.31
C ALA A 134 13.18 -3.69 -0.92
N GLU A 135 13.84 -2.87 -0.11
CA GLU A 135 14.49 -1.63 -0.57
C GLU A 135 15.84 -1.93 -1.26
N GLN A 136 16.59 -2.92 -0.77
CA GLN A 136 17.83 -3.36 -1.40
C GLN A 136 17.59 -3.98 -2.77
N LEU A 137 16.59 -4.85 -2.88
CA LEU A 137 16.21 -5.49 -4.14
C LEU A 137 15.71 -4.47 -5.20
N ALA A 138 15.07 -3.39 -4.78
CA ALA A 138 14.63 -2.34 -5.70
C ALA A 138 15.79 -1.68 -6.46
N ARG A 139 17.01 -1.76 -5.94
CA ARG A 139 18.24 -1.24 -6.57
C ARG A 139 18.91 -2.23 -7.53
N GLN A 140 18.43 -3.47 -7.58
CA GLN A 140 18.98 -4.51 -8.46
C GLN A 140 18.26 -4.50 -9.81
N GLU A 141 19.03 -4.57 -10.89
CA GLU A 141 18.50 -4.54 -12.26
C GLU A 141 17.93 -5.91 -12.68
N HIS A 142 18.58 -7.00 -12.30
CA HIS A 142 18.20 -8.35 -12.71
C HIS A 142 17.37 -9.07 -11.64
N LEU A 143 16.19 -9.56 -12.04
CA LEU A 143 15.26 -10.26 -11.13
C LEU A 143 15.79 -11.61 -10.65
N GLU A 144 16.56 -12.32 -11.47
CA GLU A 144 17.15 -13.60 -11.06
C GLU A 144 18.15 -13.42 -9.92
N ASP A 145 19.07 -12.47 -10.05
CA ASP A 145 20.01 -12.11 -8.98
C ASP A 145 19.25 -11.66 -7.73
N GLY A 146 18.13 -10.94 -7.92
CA GLY A 146 17.23 -10.53 -6.86
C GLY A 146 16.61 -11.71 -6.11
N ARG A 147 16.12 -12.74 -6.81
CA ARG A 147 15.57 -13.96 -6.19
C ARG A 147 16.61 -14.69 -5.35
N GLN A 148 17.81 -14.88 -5.90
CA GLN A 148 18.90 -15.54 -5.19
C GLN A 148 19.37 -14.73 -3.97
N ALA A 149 19.47 -13.41 -4.08
CA ALA A 149 19.78 -12.54 -2.96
C ALA A 149 18.71 -12.62 -1.86
N ALA A 150 17.44 -12.58 -2.24
CA ALA A 150 16.32 -12.69 -1.31
C ALA A 150 16.35 -14.02 -0.54
N LEU A 151 16.57 -15.13 -1.23
CA LEU A 151 16.65 -16.43 -0.59
C LEU A 151 17.82 -16.53 0.39
N ARG A 152 19.01 -16.00 0.02
CA ARG A 152 20.15 -15.96 0.94
C ARG A 152 19.84 -15.20 2.22
N GLU A 153 19.18 -14.05 2.10
CA GLU A 153 18.81 -13.23 3.26
C GLU A 153 17.79 -13.94 4.16
N VAL A 154 16.74 -14.53 3.57
CA VAL A 154 15.73 -15.26 4.35
C VAL A 154 16.33 -16.47 5.02
N ARG A 155 17.16 -17.25 4.31
CA ARG A 155 17.89 -18.39 4.88
C ARG A 155 18.85 -17.98 5.99
N GLY A 156 19.50 -16.83 5.84
CA GLY A 156 20.36 -16.26 6.88
C GLY A 156 19.61 -15.88 8.15
N CYS A 157 18.38 -15.39 8.01
CA CYS A 157 17.49 -15.08 9.14
C CYS A 157 16.89 -16.34 9.78
N LEU A 158 16.64 -17.39 9.00
CA LEU A 158 15.92 -18.60 9.42
C LEU A 158 16.68 -19.88 8.99
N PRO A 159 17.90 -20.12 9.50
CA PRO A 159 18.78 -21.18 9.03
C PRO A 159 18.25 -22.59 9.27
N GLY A 160 17.33 -22.78 10.22
CA GLY A 160 16.72 -24.08 10.52
C GLY A 160 15.54 -24.47 9.63
N LEU A 161 15.11 -23.58 8.72
CA LEU A 161 13.94 -23.83 7.88
C LEU A 161 14.33 -24.61 6.62
N ASP A 162 13.52 -25.63 6.29
CA ASP A 162 13.64 -26.37 5.04
C ASP A 162 12.93 -25.60 3.91
N PHE A 163 13.71 -25.24 2.90
CA PHE A 163 13.23 -24.59 1.68
C PHE A 163 13.07 -25.54 0.49
N SER A 164 13.12 -26.86 0.73
CA SER A 164 12.89 -27.86 -0.32
C SER A 164 11.47 -27.72 -0.88
N GLY A 165 11.36 -27.64 -2.19
CA GLY A 165 10.06 -27.48 -2.87
C GLY A 165 9.41 -26.10 -2.71
N VAL A 166 10.11 -25.13 -2.13
CA VAL A 166 9.63 -23.74 -2.07
C VAL A 166 9.82 -23.06 -3.41
N GLU A 167 8.85 -22.28 -3.80
CA GLU A 167 8.89 -21.39 -4.96
C GLU A 167 9.02 -19.94 -4.51
N ILE A 168 9.61 -19.10 -5.36
CA ILE A 168 9.81 -17.67 -5.12
C ILE A 168 9.26 -16.84 -6.25
N ALA A 169 8.65 -15.71 -5.89
CA ALA A 169 8.30 -14.65 -6.83
C ALA A 169 8.73 -13.29 -6.28
N ILE A 170 8.86 -12.32 -7.16
CA ILE A 170 9.13 -10.92 -6.81
C ILE A 170 8.15 -10.04 -7.57
N TYR A 171 7.51 -9.11 -6.87
CA TYR A 171 6.69 -8.09 -7.49
C TYR A 171 7.16 -6.70 -7.10
N SER A 172 6.99 -5.76 -8.03
CA SER A 172 7.31 -4.35 -7.79
C SER A 172 6.16 -3.66 -7.07
N ALA A 173 6.48 -2.81 -6.12
CA ALA A 173 5.54 -1.94 -5.44
C ALA A 173 6.17 -0.56 -5.27
N THR A 174 5.34 0.47 -5.22
CA THR A 174 5.79 1.85 -4.98
C THR A 174 5.18 2.37 -3.70
N ARG A 175 6.02 2.83 -2.78
CA ARG A 175 5.53 3.67 -1.68
C ARG A 175 5.41 5.09 -2.17
N ALA A 176 4.19 5.55 -2.33
CA ALA A 176 3.88 6.94 -2.58
C ALA A 176 3.68 7.66 -1.23
N GLU A 177 4.46 8.66 -0.99
CA GLU A 177 4.52 9.38 0.29
C GLU A 177 4.62 10.87 0.03
N ALA A 178 4.25 11.71 1.00
CA ALA A 178 4.56 13.12 0.93
C ALA A 178 6.07 13.35 0.83
N LYS A 179 6.47 14.29 -0.01
CA LYS A 179 7.88 14.62 -0.21
C LYS A 179 8.48 15.21 1.06
N THR A 180 9.63 14.69 1.45
CA THR A 180 10.46 15.24 2.54
C THR A 180 11.73 15.82 1.97
N ALA A 181 12.33 16.79 2.67
CA ALA A 181 13.56 17.46 2.23
C ALA A 181 14.72 16.46 1.97
N GLU A 182 14.78 15.39 2.75
CA GLU A 182 15.84 14.38 2.64
C GLU A 182 15.41 13.13 1.85
N GLN A 183 14.22 13.14 1.24
CA GLN A 183 13.60 11.98 0.59
C GLN A 183 13.51 10.73 1.49
N LYS A 184 13.58 10.93 2.79
CA LYS A 184 13.37 9.89 3.78
C LYS A 184 11.88 9.62 4.00
N ARG A 185 11.59 8.49 4.62
CA ARG A 185 10.23 8.14 4.99
C ARG A 185 9.65 9.20 5.93
N PRO A 186 8.46 9.75 5.65
CA PRO A 186 7.74 10.62 6.59
C PRO A 186 7.45 9.90 7.91
N SER A 187 7.39 10.64 9.01
CA SER A 187 7.10 10.08 10.34
C SER A 187 5.60 9.91 10.62
N GLY A 188 4.76 10.68 9.90
CA GLY A 188 3.31 10.73 10.13
C GLY A 188 2.50 10.77 8.85
N VAL A 189 1.22 11.07 8.97
CA VAL A 189 0.35 11.40 7.85
C VAL A 189 0.73 12.77 7.29
N HIS A 190 0.36 13.00 6.04
CA HIS A 190 0.46 14.32 5.42
C HIS A 190 -0.88 14.69 4.81
N VAL A 191 -1.40 15.85 5.19
CA VAL A 191 -2.59 16.44 4.60
C VAL A 191 -2.31 17.91 4.33
N SER A 192 -2.66 18.39 3.15
CA SER A 192 -2.52 19.80 2.81
C SER A 192 -3.56 20.25 1.78
N ARG A 193 -3.89 21.54 1.80
CA ARG A 193 -4.62 22.17 0.68
C ARG A 193 -3.65 22.39 -0.46
N ALA A 194 -3.86 21.66 -1.54
CA ALA A 194 -3.01 21.75 -2.74
C ALA A 194 -3.48 22.87 -3.70
N ALA A 195 -4.77 23.18 -3.67
CA ALA A 195 -5.39 24.31 -4.38
C ALA A 195 -6.72 24.70 -3.70
N ALA A 196 -7.38 25.76 -4.17
CA ALA A 196 -8.71 26.12 -3.70
C ALA A 196 -9.68 24.94 -3.89
N GLY A 197 -10.33 24.50 -2.82
CA GLY A 197 -11.25 23.37 -2.81
C GLY A 197 -10.61 21.99 -3.01
N ILE A 198 -9.27 21.87 -3.08
CA ILE A 198 -8.59 20.59 -3.29
C ILE A 198 -7.63 20.29 -2.13
N VAL A 199 -7.85 19.16 -1.49
CA VAL A 199 -7.01 18.60 -0.42
C VAL A 199 -6.30 17.36 -0.95
N VAL A 200 -5.04 17.18 -0.58
CA VAL A 200 -4.25 15.98 -0.91
C VAL A 200 -3.69 15.37 0.36
N GLY A 201 -3.65 14.03 0.40
CA GLY A 201 -3.13 13.34 1.58
C GLY A 201 -2.50 11.99 1.31
N TRP A 202 -1.56 11.61 2.20
CA TRP A 202 -0.90 10.29 2.23
C TRP A 202 -0.78 9.79 3.67
N PRO A 203 -1.17 8.54 3.95
CA PRO A 203 -1.13 8.00 5.31
C PRO A 203 0.25 7.46 5.73
N THR A 204 1.24 7.40 4.86
CA THR A 204 2.57 6.79 5.10
C THR A 204 2.52 5.30 5.46
N LYS A 205 1.54 4.86 6.25
CA LYS A 205 1.27 3.46 6.62
C LYS A 205 -0.24 3.22 6.60
N LEU A 206 -0.67 2.00 6.31
CA LEU A 206 -2.09 1.63 6.37
C LEU A 206 -2.69 1.88 7.76
N SER A 207 -1.96 1.58 8.83
CA SER A 207 -2.39 1.83 10.21
C SER A 207 -2.64 3.31 10.55
N MET A 208 -2.16 4.23 9.72
CA MET A 208 -2.36 5.67 9.88
C MET A 208 -3.51 6.21 9.00
N ALA A 209 -4.18 5.36 8.23
CA ALA A 209 -5.31 5.78 7.40
C ALA A 209 -6.46 6.41 8.19
N PRO A 210 -6.83 5.96 9.41
CA PRO A 210 -7.83 6.63 10.23
C PRO A 210 -7.42 8.06 10.61
N ILE A 211 -6.15 8.27 10.99
CA ILE A 211 -5.62 9.60 11.33
C ILE A 211 -5.66 10.51 10.11
N LEU A 212 -5.29 9.99 8.92
CA LEU A 212 -5.42 10.73 7.67
C LEU A 212 -6.87 11.17 7.43
N ALA A 213 -7.84 10.27 7.64
CA ALA A 213 -9.25 10.57 7.44
C ALA A 213 -9.73 11.67 8.40
N GLU A 214 -9.32 11.65 9.67
CA GLU A 214 -9.65 12.67 10.66
C GLU A 214 -9.07 14.04 10.27
N GLU A 215 -7.79 14.09 9.87
CA GLU A 215 -7.15 15.34 9.44
C GLU A 215 -7.77 15.91 8.15
N VAL A 216 -8.08 15.05 7.17
CA VAL A 216 -8.80 15.46 5.95
C VAL A 216 -10.18 16.00 6.31
N PHE A 217 -10.93 15.29 7.16
CA PHE A 217 -12.26 15.73 7.58
C PHE A 217 -12.21 17.09 8.27
N ALA A 218 -11.25 17.32 9.15
CA ALA A 218 -11.06 18.61 9.83
C ALA A 218 -10.86 19.77 8.84
N LEU A 219 -10.14 19.53 7.72
CA LEU A 219 -9.94 20.54 6.68
C LEU A 219 -11.18 20.83 5.86
N VAL A 220 -11.99 19.80 5.52
CA VAL A 220 -13.13 19.96 4.60
C VAL A 220 -14.47 20.21 5.33
N HIS A 221 -14.54 19.94 6.62
CA HIS A 221 -15.77 19.97 7.40
C HIS A 221 -16.54 21.31 7.31
N GLY A 222 -15.80 22.43 7.33
CA GLY A 222 -16.40 23.76 7.20
C GLY A 222 -17.09 23.98 5.87
N GLU A 223 -16.55 23.43 4.79
CA GLU A 223 -17.10 23.52 3.44
C GLU A 223 -18.36 22.64 3.29
N LEU A 224 -18.39 21.50 3.97
CA LEU A 224 -19.53 20.57 3.94
C LEU A 224 -20.76 21.10 4.68
N LYS A 225 -20.59 21.98 5.66
CA LYS A 225 -21.69 22.57 6.44
C LYS A 225 -22.43 23.70 5.72
N GLN A 226 -21.93 24.19 4.61
CA GLN A 226 -22.62 25.26 3.89
C GLN A 226 -23.95 24.76 3.32
N PRO A 227 -25.05 25.52 3.48
CA PRO A 227 -26.33 25.16 2.89
C PRO A 227 -26.22 25.15 1.36
N GLY A 228 -26.93 24.28 0.73
CA GLY A 228 -26.99 24.12 -0.73
C GLY A 228 -27.65 22.81 -1.08
N ASP A 229 -28.29 22.77 -2.23
CA ASP A 229 -28.90 21.56 -2.75
C ASP A 229 -27.82 20.52 -3.04
N TYR A 230 -28.09 19.31 -2.61
CA TYR A 230 -27.27 18.14 -2.92
C TYR A 230 -28.07 17.24 -3.85
N GLU A 231 -27.57 17.08 -5.06
CA GLU A 231 -28.07 16.05 -5.97
C GLU A 231 -27.23 14.78 -5.85
N GLU A 232 -27.93 13.67 -5.66
CA GLU A 232 -27.28 12.35 -5.70
C GLU A 232 -26.84 12.07 -7.14
N PRO A 233 -25.55 11.89 -7.42
CA PRO A 233 -25.11 11.66 -8.78
C PRO A 233 -25.67 10.34 -9.33
N SER A 234 -26.42 10.40 -10.41
CA SER A 234 -26.87 9.24 -11.16
C SER A 234 -25.91 9.00 -12.31
N VAL A 235 -24.93 8.13 -12.10
CA VAL A 235 -23.91 7.79 -13.11
C VAL A 235 -23.91 6.30 -13.41
N PRO A 236 -23.77 5.89 -14.67
CA PRO A 236 -23.80 4.48 -15.09
C PRO A 236 -22.44 3.79 -14.86
N TRP A 237 -21.66 4.24 -13.89
CA TRP A 237 -20.33 3.69 -13.66
C TRP A 237 -20.37 2.45 -12.75
N PRO A 238 -19.53 1.44 -13.04
CA PRO A 238 -19.50 0.24 -12.24
C PRO A 238 -18.89 0.51 -10.86
N THR A 239 -19.33 -0.25 -9.87
CA THR A 239 -18.65 -0.33 -8.58
C THR A 239 -17.38 -1.15 -8.74
N PRO A 240 -16.21 -0.67 -8.30
CA PRO A 240 -14.97 -1.43 -8.39
C PRO A 240 -14.99 -2.63 -7.43
N SER A 241 -14.29 -3.69 -7.82
CA SER A 241 -13.91 -4.79 -6.92
C SER A 241 -12.64 -4.43 -6.15
N VAL A 242 -12.39 -5.15 -5.05
CA VAL A 242 -11.08 -5.15 -4.41
C VAL A 242 -10.09 -5.82 -5.35
N ALA A 243 -8.91 -5.22 -5.50
CA ALA A 243 -7.86 -5.78 -6.35
C ALA A 243 -7.42 -7.16 -5.85
N PRO A 244 -7.02 -8.09 -6.76
CA PRO A 244 -6.46 -9.37 -6.39
C PRO A 244 -5.17 -9.18 -5.58
N TYR A 245 -4.81 -10.20 -4.84
CA TYR A 245 -3.56 -10.17 -4.09
C TYR A 245 -2.36 -10.43 -5.01
N PRO A 246 -1.19 -9.85 -4.73
CA PRO A 246 -0.02 -10.03 -5.59
C PRO A 246 0.36 -11.49 -5.83
N TRP A 247 0.16 -12.39 -4.86
CA TRP A 247 0.46 -13.83 -5.02
C TRP A 247 -0.49 -14.58 -5.95
N GLU A 248 -1.59 -13.96 -6.37
CA GLU A 248 -2.55 -14.51 -7.33
C GLU A 248 -2.17 -14.17 -8.78
N GLU A 249 -1.30 -13.17 -8.97
CA GLU A 249 -0.96 -12.62 -10.30
C GLU A 249 0.51 -12.81 -10.71
N VAL A 250 1.38 -13.23 -9.78
CA VAL A 250 2.81 -13.37 -10.07
C VAL A 250 3.16 -14.71 -10.74
N GLU A 251 4.24 -14.70 -11.51
CA GLU A 251 4.91 -15.91 -11.97
C GLU A 251 5.83 -16.47 -10.87
N TRP A 252 5.73 -17.78 -10.61
CA TRP A 252 6.48 -18.47 -9.58
C TRP A 252 7.65 -19.26 -10.16
N PHE A 253 8.78 -19.24 -9.47
CA PHE A 253 10.02 -19.91 -9.86
C PHE A 253 10.53 -20.80 -8.73
N PRO A 254 11.18 -21.94 -9.02
CA PRO A 254 11.79 -22.76 -7.97
C PRO A 254 12.81 -21.98 -7.15
N ALA A 255 12.75 -22.09 -5.82
CA ALA A 255 13.71 -21.50 -4.89
C ALA A 255 14.95 -22.42 -4.77
N ARG A 256 15.86 -22.35 -5.74
CA ARG A 256 17.08 -23.18 -5.83
C ARG A 256 18.26 -22.55 -5.13
#